data_42d026ca773440dda314908cf584c55e
#
_entry.id   42d026ca773440dda314908cf584c55e
#
_cell.length_a   1.000
_cell.length_b   1.000
_cell.length_c   1.000
_cell.angle_alpha   90.00
_cell.angle_beta   90.00
_cell.angle_gamma   90.00
#
_symmetry.space_group_name_H-M   'P 1'
#
loop_
_entity.id
_entity.type
_entity.pdbx_description
1 polymer ?
#
loop_
_entity_poly.entity_id
_entity_poly.type
_entity_poly.pdbx_seq_one_letter_code
_entity_poly.pdbx_strand_id
1 'polypeptide(L)'
;AYTSNDVTCYVEDIPANEVNNWAKVQGDRFQNMVIRGFHTELEAVYEEFNISLSNDGEKEYDALNAIIFPKHPYGTQTTIGTQEHLKNPSILNIKNYFKRYYVPNNVAICMAGDMNPDEVIATIDKYFGDWEKSDNLSRPQYAPVKNLTSAVDSTVIGLEAENVMLGWKANKASDLQCDTLDVINSILYNGHAGMFDLNLNQNMKVQYAATGFENLNDYSELLLQGGPKEGQKLEDV
;
A
#
# COMPACT_ATOMS: atom_id res chain seq x y z
N ALA A 1 -9.57 -5.93 -6.00
CA ALA A 1 -9.37 -4.72 -5.16
C ALA A 1 -8.12 -4.90 -4.33
N TYR A 2 -7.47 -3.82 -3.96
CA TYR A 2 -6.35 -3.81 -3.01
C TYR A 2 -6.40 -2.55 -2.14
N THR A 3 -5.78 -2.62 -0.98
CA THR A 3 -5.63 -1.49 -0.06
C THR A 3 -4.15 -1.31 0.27
N SER A 4 -3.68 -0.08 0.18
CA SER A 4 -2.37 0.35 0.66
C SER A 4 -2.52 1.36 1.80
N ASN A 5 -1.42 1.94 2.24
CA ASN A 5 -1.44 2.94 3.32
C ASN A 5 -2.36 4.15 3.03
N ASP A 6 -2.45 4.56 1.76
CA ASP A 6 -3.12 5.82 1.38
C ASP A 6 -4.35 5.62 0.49
N VAL A 7 -4.55 4.46 -0.11
CA VAL A 7 -5.61 4.24 -1.09
C VAL A 7 -6.22 2.85 -1.00
N THR A 8 -7.53 2.79 -1.20
CA THR A 8 -8.23 1.54 -1.56
C THR A 8 -8.63 1.64 -3.02
N CYS A 9 -8.18 0.69 -3.83
CA CYS A 9 -8.42 0.67 -5.26
C CYS A 9 -9.28 -0.54 -5.65
N TYR A 10 -10.35 -0.29 -6.38
CA TYR A 10 -11.22 -1.32 -6.98
C TYR A 10 -10.88 -1.40 -8.45
N VAL A 11 -10.22 -2.48 -8.85
CA VAL A 11 -9.80 -2.72 -10.24
C VAL A 11 -10.72 -3.74 -10.87
N GLU A 12 -11.24 -3.43 -12.06
CA GLU A 12 -12.18 -4.27 -12.79
C GLU A 12 -11.87 -4.22 -14.28
N ASP A 13 -11.75 -5.38 -14.90
CA ASP A 13 -11.64 -5.53 -16.34
C ASP A 13 -13.01 -5.88 -16.89
N ILE A 14 -13.53 -5.05 -17.79
CA ILE A 14 -14.87 -5.20 -18.38
C ILE A 14 -14.80 -5.10 -19.90
N PRO A 15 -15.69 -5.78 -20.63
CA PRO A 15 -15.85 -5.55 -22.06
C PRO A 15 -16.29 -4.11 -22.35
N ALA A 16 -15.79 -3.53 -23.45
CA ALA A 16 -16.07 -2.12 -23.81
C ALA A 16 -17.57 -1.80 -23.95
N ASN A 17 -18.38 -2.78 -24.37
CA ASN A 17 -19.82 -2.63 -24.49
C ASN A 17 -20.59 -2.70 -23.15
N GLU A 18 -19.91 -3.00 -22.04
CA GLU A 18 -20.54 -3.18 -20.72
C GLU A 18 -20.34 -1.98 -19.78
N VAL A 19 -19.71 -0.90 -20.23
CA VAL A 19 -19.46 0.31 -19.43
C VAL A 19 -20.75 0.84 -18.77
N ASN A 20 -21.88 0.84 -19.49
CA ASN A 20 -23.15 1.31 -18.92
C ASN A 20 -23.64 0.40 -17.77
N ASN A 21 -23.54 -0.93 -17.92
CA ASN A 21 -23.93 -1.87 -16.87
C ASN A 21 -22.97 -1.80 -15.68
N TRP A 22 -21.68 -1.68 -15.92
CA TRP A 22 -20.67 -1.45 -14.90
C TRP A 22 -20.97 -0.18 -14.10
N ALA A 23 -21.16 0.95 -14.77
CA ALA A 23 -21.45 2.23 -14.11
C ALA A 23 -22.74 2.17 -13.27
N LYS A 24 -23.77 1.48 -13.75
CA LYS A 24 -25.00 1.26 -12.98
C LYS A 24 -24.77 0.47 -11.71
N VAL A 25 -24.01 -0.63 -11.79
CA VAL A 25 -23.73 -1.51 -10.63
C VAL A 25 -22.82 -0.80 -9.64
N GLN A 26 -21.75 -0.16 -10.12
CA GLN A 26 -20.80 0.53 -9.25
C GLN A 26 -21.41 1.80 -8.63
N GLY A 27 -22.20 2.56 -9.39
CA GLY A 27 -22.92 3.71 -8.87
C GLY A 27 -23.85 3.32 -7.70
N ASP A 28 -24.60 2.25 -7.83
CA ASP A 28 -25.44 1.74 -6.73
C ASP A 28 -24.57 1.23 -5.55
N ARG A 29 -23.52 0.46 -5.82
CA ARG A 29 -22.64 -0.11 -4.79
C ARG A 29 -21.97 0.96 -3.92
N PHE A 30 -21.44 2.01 -4.54
CA PHE A 30 -20.74 3.08 -3.82
C PHE A 30 -21.69 4.04 -3.09
N GLN A 31 -22.89 4.23 -3.57
CA GLN A 31 -23.89 5.10 -2.92
C GLN A 31 -24.72 4.37 -1.86
N ASN A 32 -25.01 3.09 -2.05
CA ASN A 32 -25.94 2.30 -1.23
C ASN A 32 -25.24 1.08 -0.61
N MET A 33 -24.29 1.32 0.31
CA MET A 33 -23.57 0.22 0.94
C MET A 33 -24.49 -0.74 1.70
N VAL A 34 -24.40 -2.02 1.36
CA VAL A 34 -25.03 -3.12 2.09
C VAL A 34 -23.98 -4.11 2.56
N ILE A 35 -23.86 -4.31 3.86
CA ILE A 35 -22.97 -5.31 4.45
C ILE A 35 -23.68 -6.67 4.42
N ARG A 36 -23.19 -7.59 3.59
CA ARG A 36 -23.66 -8.98 3.50
C ARG A 36 -22.49 -9.93 3.69
N GLY A 37 -22.75 -11.13 4.22
CA GLY A 37 -21.72 -12.13 4.41
C GLY A 37 -20.59 -11.71 5.37
N PHE A 38 -20.82 -10.74 6.24
CA PHE A 38 -19.80 -10.11 7.06
C PHE A 38 -18.98 -11.09 7.88
N HIS A 39 -19.62 -12.08 8.51
CA HIS A 39 -18.90 -13.03 9.36
C HIS A 39 -18.01 -13.97 8.54
N THR A 40 -18.48 -14.42 7.39
CA THR A 40 -17.67 -15.27 6.49
C THR A 40 -16.46 -14.50 5.94
N GLU A 41 -16.66 -13.25 5.56
CA GLU A 41 -15.58 -12.38 5.11
C GLU A 41 -14.58 -12.08 6.23
N LEU A 42 -15.08 -11.85 7.45
CA LEU A 42 -14.24 -11.63 8.62
C LEU A 42 -13.37 -12.83 8.94
N GLU A 43 -13.91 -14.05 8.79
CA GLU A 43 -13.13 -15.30 8.93
C GLU A 43 -12.01 -15.36 7.88
N ALA A 44 -12.31 -15.02 6.62
CA ALA A 44 -11.30 -14.96 5.56
C ALA A 44 -10.19 -13.95 5.87
N VAL A 45 -10.56 -12.71 6.27
CA VAL A 45 -9.59 -11.68 6.66
C VAL A 45 -8.78 -12.10 7.90
N TYR A 46 -9.37 -12.82 8.82
CA TYR A 46 -8.65 -13.36 9.98
C TYR A 46 -7.60 -14.41 9.57
N GLU A 47 -7.91 -15.26 8.59
CA GLU A 47 -6.93 -16.19 8.03
C GLU A 47 -5.83 -15.47 7.23
N GLU A 48 -6.17 -14.43 6.50
CA GLU A 48 -5.16 -13.55 5.86
C GLU A 48 -4.22 -12.93 6.90
N PHE A 49 -4.76 -12.47 8.03
CA PHE A 49 -3.94 -11.99 9.14
C PHE A 49 -3.03 -13.09 9.71
N ASN A 50 -3.51 -14.32 9.86
CA ASN A 50 -2.68 -15.45 10.32
C ASN A 50 -1.55 -15.75 9.32
N ILE A 51 -1.82 -15.64 8.01
CA ILE A 51 -0.81 -15.81 6.96
C ILE A 51 0.24 -14.70 7.06
N SER A 52 -0.16 -13.44 7.25
CA SER A 52 0.78 -12.32 7.37
C SER A 52 1.72 -12.48 8.56
N LEU A 53 1.24 -13.04 9.67
CA LEU A 53 2.08 -13.34 10.84
C LEU A 53 3.15 -14.40 10.57
N SER A 54 3.03 -15.21 9.52
CA SER A 54 4.03 -16.20 9.11
C SER A 54 5.03 -15.67 8.08
N ASN A 55 4.81 -14.48 7.52
CA ASN A 55 5.68 -13.83 6.56
C ASN A 55 6.74 -13.00 7.28
N ASP A 56 7.99 -13.41 7.21
CA ASP A 56 9.06 -12.72 7.91
C ASP A 56 9.39 -11.35 7.29
N GLY A 57 9.27 -11.21 5.98
CA GLY A 57 9.44 -9.93 5.28
C GLY A 57 8.42 -8.87 5.70
N GLU A 58 7.16 -9.25 5.95
CA GLU A 58 6.15 -8.33 6.49
C GLU A 58 6.50 -7.90 7.93
N LYS A 59 6.96 -8.82 8.77
CA LYS A 59 7.40 -8.48 10.13
C LYS A 59 8.59 -7.54 10.13
N GLU A 60 9.55 -7.72 9.23
CA GLU A 60 10.71 -6.86 9.07
C GLU A 60 10.29 -5.46 8.61
N TYR A 61 9.40 -5.38 7.62
CA TYR A 61 8.86 -4.12 7.11
C TYR A 61 8.08 -3.37 8.19
N ASP A 62 7.24 -4.05 8.96
CA ASP A 62 6.50 -3.46 10.08
C ASP A 62 7.44 -2.96 11.18
N ALA A 63 8.48 -3.72 11.52
CA ALA A 63 9.49 -3.32 12.51
C ALA A 63 10.29 -2.11 12.04
N LEU A 64 10.67 -2.07 10.76
CA LEU A 64 11.35 -0.93 10.13
C LEU A 64 10.48 0.33 10.19
N ASN A 65 9.23 0.22 9.77
CA ASN A 65 8.28 1.32 9.77
C ASN A 65 7.97 1.85 11.17
N ALA A 66 7.90 0.98 12.17
CA ALA A 66 7.73 1.40 13.56
C ALA A 66 8.92 2.27 14.06
N ILE A 67 10.13 2.05 13.55
CA ILE A 67 11.32 2.85 13.85
C ILE A 67 11.29 4.16 13.07
N ILE A 68 11.01 4.12 11.77
CA ILE A 68 11.02 5.29 10.89
C ILE A 68 9.86 6.23 11.21
N PHE A 69 8.66 5.69 11.50
CA PHE A 69 7.42 6.43 11.71
C PHE A 69 6.76 6.17 13.07
N PRO A 70 7.45 6.37 14.20
CA PRO A 70 7.02 5.87 15.51
C PRO A 70 5.70 6.47 16.03
N LYS A 71 5.21 7.55 15.44
CA LYS A 71 3.95 8.24 15.83
C LYS A 71 3.04 8.56 14.64
N HIS A 72 3.37 8.06 13.48
CA HIS A 72 2.61 8.25 12.26
C HIS A 72 1.88 6.94 11.91
N PRO A 73 0.71 6.96 11.26
CA PRO A 73 -0.01 5.75 10.86
C PRO A 73 0.84 4.75 10.07
N TYR A 74 1.77 5.21 9.25
CA TYR A 74 2.66 4.31 8.48
C TYR A 74 3.50 3.37 9.36
N GLY A 75 3.81 3.76 10.59
CA GLY A 75 4.56 2.89 11.51
C GLY A 75 3.75 2.39 12.72
N THR A 76 2.50 2.82 12.88
CA THR A 76 1.67 2.43 14.02
C THR A 76 0.44 1.61 13.65
N GLN A 77 0.16 1.48 12.36
CA GLN A 77 -0.99 0.74 11.83
C GLN A 77 -0.57 -0.08 10.62
N THR A 78 -1.16 -1.26 10.48
CA THR A 78 -1.03 -2.08 9.27
C THR A 78 -2.36 -2.07 8.53
N THR A 79 -2.34 -2.35 7.23
CA THR A 79 -3.57 -2.42 6.41
C THR A 79 -4.50 -3.53 6.85
N ILE A 80 -3.95 -4.65 7.34
CA ILE A 80 -4.74 -5.79 7.84
C ILE A 80 -5.28 -5.55 9.26
N GLY A 81 -4.69 -4.62 10.01
CA GLY A 81 -5.07 -4.33 11.39
C GLY A 81 -4.45 -5.28 12.41
N THR A 82 -5.11 -5.42 13.56
CA THR A 82 -4.64 -6.27 14.65
C THR A 82 -5.62 -7.40 14.93
N GLN A 83 -5.12 -8.46 15.57
CA GLN A 83 -5.95 -9.59 16.00
C GLN A 83 -7.16 -9.14 16.84
N GLU A 84 -6.98 -8.16 17.72
CA GLU A 84 -8.07 -7.67 18.56
C GLU A 84 -9.15 -6.97 17.74
N HIS A 85 -8.78 -6.16 16.76
CA HIS A 85 -9.72 -5.51 15.86
C HIS A 85 -10.54 -6.53 15.06
N LEU A 86 -9.91 -7.61 14.60
CA LEU A 86 -10.57 -8.66 13.83
C LEU A 86 -11.46 -9.56 14.69
N LYS A 87 -11.09 -9.79 15.96
CA LYS A 87 -11.92 -10.57 16.90
C LYS A 87 -13.15 -9.83 17.39
N ASN A 88 -13.08 -8.50 17.49
CA ASN A 88 -14.14 -7.66 18.04
C ASN A 88 -14.52 -6.53 17.06
N PRO A 89 -14.93 -6.84 15.82
CA PRO A 89 -15.25 -5.83 14.83
C PRO A 89 -16.53 -5.07 15.21
N SER A 90 -16.53 -3.76 14.99
CA SER A 90 -17.72 -2.94 15.14
C SER A 90 -18.35 -2.64 13.78
N ILE A 91 -19.47 -3.30 13.46
CA ILE A 91 -20.24 -3.02 12.24
C ILE A 91 -20.67 -1.55 12.18
N LEU A 92 -20.96 -0.93 13.32
CA LEU A 92 -21.28 0.49 13.35
C LEU A 92 -20.10 1.36 12.94
N ASN A 93 -18.88 1.05 13.41
CA ASN A 93 -17.67 1.77 12.99
C ASN A 93 -17.38 1.59 11.50
N ILE A 94 -17.58 0.38 10.96
CA ILE A 94 -17.43 0.10 9.53
C ILE A 94 -18.42 0.93 8.71
N LYS A 95 -19.67 0.99 9.11
CA LYS A 95 -20.70 1.83 8.47
C LYS A 95 -20.37 3.32 8.54
N ASN A 96 -19.91 3.79 9.70
CA ASN A 96 -19.50 5.18 9.88
C ASN A 96 -18.27 5.54 9.05
N TYR A 97 -17.29 4.63 8.96
CA TYR A 97 -16.12 4.80 8.11
C TYR A 97 -16.51 4.92 6.64
N PHE A 98 -17.34 3.99 6.15
CA PHE A 98 -17.82 4.03 4.78
C PHE A 98 -18.56 5.35 4.49
N LYS A 99 -19.53 5.72 5.32
CA LYS A 99 -20.30 6.97 5.18
C LYS A 99 -19.41 8.23 5.17
N ARG A 100 -18.28 8.19 5.90
CA ARG A 100 -17.36 9.32 5.99
C ARG A 100 -16.44 9.44 4.78
N TYR A 101 -15.91 8.33 4.31
CA TYR A 101 -14.81 8.33 3.35
C TYR A 101 -15.21 7.91 1.92
N TYR A 102 -16.30 7.17 1.77
CA TYR A 102 -16.84 6.80 0.46
C TYR A 102 -17.84 7.86 -0.01
N VAL A 103 -17.29 8.96 -0.48
CA VAL A 103 -18.01 10.14 -0.95
C VAL A 103 -17.35 10.66 -2.22
N PRO A 104 -18.08 11.28 -3.17
CA PRO A 104 -17.55 11.59 -4.50
C PRO A 104 -16.34 12.54 -4.46
N ASN A 105 -16.24 13.41 -3.47
CA ASN A 105 -15.08 14.28 -3.29
C ASN A 105 -13.86 13.59 -2.62
N ASN A 106 -13.92 12.27 -2.43
CA ASN A 106 -12.81 11.41 -1.98
C ASN A 106 -12.64 10.15 -2.86
N VAL A 107 -13.28 10.11 -4.03
CA VAL A 107 -13.22 9.00 -4.98
C VAL A 107 -12.80 9.52 -6.34
N ALA A 108 -11.96 8.78 -7.04
CA ALA A 108 -11.60 9.01 -8.42
C ALA A 108 -11.96 7.78 -9.26
N ILE A 109 -12.50 8.00 -10.44
CA ILE A 109 -12.76 6.95 -11.43
C ILE A 109 -11.74 7.14 -12.56
N CYS A 110 -10.91 6.12 -12.79
CA CYS A 110 -9.93 6.09 -13.86
C CYS A 110 -10.29 4.96 -14.81
N MET A 111 -10.48 5.24 -16.08
CA MET A 111 -10.81 4.25 -17.11
C MET A 111 -9.82 4.35 -18.27
N ALA A 112 -9.39 3.20 -18.76
CA ALA A 112 -8.51 3.09 -19.92
C ALA A 112 -8.97 1.92 -20.81
N GLY A 113 -8.93 2.10 -22.14
CA GLY A 113 -9.33 1.06 -23.09
C GLY A 113 -9.90 1.63 -24.39
N ASP A 114 -10.52 0.77 -25.17
CA ASP A 114 -11.21 1.15 -26.42
C ASP A 114 -12.59 1.74 -26.09
N MET A 115 -12.64 3.07 -25.94
CA MET A 115 -13.85 3.79 -25.55
C MET A 115 -13.90 5.20 -26.13
N ASN A 116 -15.11 5.74 -26.26
CA ASN A 116 -15.32 7.18 -26.50
C ASN A 116 -15.39 7.91 -25.14
N PRO A 117 -14.43 8.79 -24.82
CA PRO A 117 -14.40 9.46 -23.52
C PRO A 117 -15.67 10.26 -23.20
N ASP A 118 -16.25 10.96 -24.17
CA ASP A 118 -17.44 11.80 -23.96
C ASP A 118 -18.67 10.95 -23.60
N GLU A 119 -18.84 9.80 -24.26
CA GLU A 119 -19.92 8.86 -23.96
C GLU A 119 -19.74 8.20 -22.57
N VAL A 120 -18.48 7.89 -22.23
CA VAL A 120 -18.17 7.33 -20.91
C VAL A 120 -18.44 8.35 -19.82
N ILE A 121 -18.00 9.61 -19.98
CA ILE A 121 -18.26 10.69 -19.02
C ILE A 121 -19.77 10.88 -18.83
N ALA A 122 -20.54 10.94 -19.92
CA ALA A 122 -22.00 11.05 -19.83
C ALA A 122 -22.64 9.86 -19.11
N THR A 123 -22.08 8.67 -19.28
CA THR A 123 -22.54 7.46 -18.58
C THR A 123 -22.21 7.51 -17.09
N ILE A 124 -21.02 7.97 -16.72
CA ILE A 124 -20.62 8.17 -15.32
C ILE A 124 -21.52 9.22 -14.67
N ASP A 125 -21.73 10.37 -15.31
CA ASP A 125 -22.61 11.43 -14.79
C ASP A 125 -24.03 10.92 -14.54
N LYS A 126 -24.55 10.07 -15.43
CA LYS A 126 -25.87 9.49 -15.26
C LYS A 126 -26.05 8.65 -13.99
N TYR A 127 -25.02 7.89 -13.57
CA TYR A 127 -25.12 6.95 -12.47
C TYR A 127 -24.46 7.42 -11.18
N PHE A 128 -23.54 8.38 -11.25
CA PHE A 128 -22.81 8.92 -10.10
C PHE A 128 -23.12 10.40 -9.85
N GLY A 129 -23.78 11.11 -10.79
CA GLY A 129 -23.98 12.56 -10.71
C GLY A 129 -24.83 13.02 -9.52
N ASP A 130 -25.76 12.19 -9.07
CA ASP A 130 -26.61 12.49 -7.89
C ASP A 130 -25.93 12.10 -6.55
N TRP A 131 -24.70 11.56 -6.58
CA TRP A 131 -24.00 11.18 -5.38
C TRP A 131 -23.53 12.41 -4.62
N GLU A 132 -24.08 12.62 -3.42
CA GLU A 132 -23.82 13.81 -2.63
C GLU A 132 -22.42 13.83 -2.03
N LYS A 133 -21.71 14.94 -2.24
CA LYS A 133 -20.40 15.18 -1.60
C LYS A 133 -20.53 15.36 -0.09
N SER A 134 -19.47 15.07 0.64
CA SER A 134 -19.37 15.37 2.05
C SER A 134 -18.73 16.73 2.30
N ASP A 135 -19.40 17.60 3.03
CA ASP A 135 -18.83 18.88 3.50
C ASP A 135 -17.92 18.69 4.72
N ASN A 136 -17.95 17.51 5.35
CA ASN A 136 -17.22 17.17 6.57
C ASN A 136 -16.06 16.19 6.32
N LEU A 137 -15.57 16.08 5.08
CA LEU A 137 -14.41 15.27 4.77
C LEU A 137 -13.15 15.92 5.34
N SER A 138 -12.78 15.54 6.55
CA SER A 138 -11.52 15.97 7.16
C SER A 138 -10.55 14.79 7.20
N ARG A 139 -9.32 15.04 6.74
CA ARG A 139 -8.20 14.10 6.91
C ARG A 139 -7.49 14.39 8.22
N PRO A 140 -7.15 13.38 9.03
CA PRO A 140 -6.34 13.58 10.22
C PRO A 140 -5.03 14.29 9.87
N GLN A 141 -4.59 15.17 10.74
CA GLN A 141 -3.29 15.83 10.64
C GLN A 141 -2.37 15.21 11.68
N TYR A 142 -1.22 14.75 11.25
CA TYR A 142 -0.23 14.12 12.10
C TYR A 142 0.93 15.07 12.38
N ALA A 143 1.53 14.94 13.56
CA ALA A 143 2.73 15.70 13.88
C ALA A 143 3.88 15.26 12.95
N PRO A 144 4.73 16.19 12.50
CA PRO A 144 5.85 15.84 11.63
C PRO A 144 6.76 14.79 12.24
N VAL A 145 7.09 13.78 11.45
CA VAL A 145 8.05 12.74 11.84
C VAL A 145 9.46 13.30 11.77
N LYS A 146 10.16 13.27 12.88
CA LYS A 146 11.56 13.72 12.96
C LYS A 146 12.47 12.73 12.22
N ASN A 147 13.52 13.26 11.60
CA ASN A 147 14.57 12.42 11.05
C ASN A 147 15.34 11.72 12.16
N LEU A 148 15.75 10.48 11.92
CA LEU A 148 16.73 9.80 12.77
C LEU A 148 18.07 10.55 12.69
N THR A 149 18.74 10.66 13.82
CA THR A 149 20.06 11.34 13.91
C THR A 149 21.23 10.38 13.80
N SER A 150 20.96 9.09 13.88
CA SER A 150 21.90 7.98 13.72
C SER A 150 21.18 6.75 13.21
N ALA A 151 21.91 5.77 12.71
CA ALA A 151 21.35 4.46 12.40
C ALA A 151 20.76 3.83 13.67
N VAL A 152 19.69 3.08 13.49
CA VAL A 152 19.01 2.30 14.52
C VAL A 152 18.89 0.88 13.99
N ASP A 153 19.46 -0.07 14.74
CA ASP A 153 19.44 -1.48 14.38
C ASP A 153 18.33 -2.19 15.17
N SER A 154 17.64 -3.09 14.50
CA SER A 154 16.65 -3.98 15.09
C SER A 154 16.81 -5.38 14.51
N THR A 155 16.48 -6.40 15.28
CA THR A 155 16.51 -7.79 14.82
C THR A 155 15.12 -8.38 14.93
N VAL A 156 14.63 -8.91 13.81
CA VAL A 156 13.38 -9.67 13.73
C VAL A 156 13.76 -11.15 13.66
N ILE A 157 13.14 -11.95 14.52
CA ILE A 157 13.34 -13.40 14.51
C ILE A 157 12.23 -14.05 13.73
N GLY A 158 12.59 -14.78 12.69
CA GLY A 158 11.69 -15.49 11.78
C GLY A 158 12.13 -16.93 11.52
N LEU A 159 11.48 -17.54 10.54
CA LEU A 159 11.73 -18.94 10.13
C LEU A 159 12.44 -19.02 8.79
N GLU A 160 12.51 -17.91 8.04
CA GLU A 160 13.14 -17.84 6.73
C GLU A 160 14.66 -17.65 6.84
N ALA A 161 15.33 -17.65 5.69
CA ALA A 161 16.77 -17.40 5.63
C ALA A 161 17.08 -15.97 6.09
N GLU A 162 18.24 -15.80 6.72
CA GLU A 162 18.72 -14.48 7.15
C GLU A 162 18.76 -13.50 5.99
N ASN A 163 18.36 -12.27 6.25
CA ASN A 163 18.44 -11.16 5.31
C ASN A 163 18.64 -9.85 6.06
N VAL A 164 18.95 -8.79 5.34
CA VAL A 164 19.04 -7.43 5.86
C VAL A 164 18.12 -6.52 5.07
N MET A 165 17.39 -5.67 5.79
CA MET A 165 16.58 -4.59 5.23
C MET A 165 17.06 -3.25 5.80
N LEU A 166 17.33 -2.30 4.91
CA LEU A 166 17.69 -0.93 5.24
C LEU A 166 16.61 0.02 4.72
N GLY A 167 16.24 1.02 5.51
CA GLY A 167 15.19 1.96 5.12
C GLY A 167 15.52 3.41 5.47
N TRP A 168 15.12 4.31 4.59
CA TRP A 168 15.24 5.75 4.75
C TRP A 168 13.94 6.44 4.45
N LYS A 169 13.53 7.34 5.36
CA LYS A 169 12.41 8.23 5.14
C LYS A 169 12.78 9.30 4.11
N ALA A 170 11.89 9.52 3.14
CA ALA A 170 11.95 10.62 2.20
C ALA A 170 10.77 11.58 2.40
N ASN A 171 10.71 12.64 1.60
CA ASN A 171 9.60 13.58 1.59
C ASN A 171 8.34 12.94 1.02
N LYS A 172 7.22 13.66 1.07
CA LYS A 172 5.94 13.22 0.48
C LYS A 172 6.04 13.02 -1.04
N ALA A 173 5.22 12.13 -1.58
CA ALA A 173 5.23 11.77 -3.00
C ALA A 173 5.16 12.96 -3.99
N SER A 174 4.54 14.08 -3.59
CA SER A 174 4.45 15.29 -4.44
C SER A 174 5.71 16.18 -4.42
N ASP A 175 6.77 15.78 -3.71
CA ASP A 175 8.04 16.52 -3.65
C ASP A 175 8.97 16.04 -4.78
N LEU A 176 9.61 16.99 -5.48
CA LEU A 176 10.55 16.71 -6.56
C LEU A 176 11.74 15.81 -6.13
N GLN A 177 12.05 15.78 -4.84
CA GLN A 177 13.05 14.86 -4.29
C GLN A 177 12.64 13.40 -4.54
N CYS A 178 11.35 13.10 -4.49
CA CYS A 178 10.86 11.72 -4.70
C CYS A 178 11.06 11.27 -6.15
N ASP A 179 10.84 12.15 -7.13
CA ASP A 179 11.16 11.83 -8.54
C ASP A 179 12.67 11.54 -8.72
N THR A 180 13.52 12.28 -8.01
CA THR A 180 14.97 12.04 -8.04
C THR A 180 15.34 10.71 -7.40
N LEU A 181 14.73 10.38 -6.27
CA LEU A 181 14.96 9.10 -5.58
C LEU A 181 14.43 7.91 -6.38
N ASP A 182 13.35 8.05 -7.10
CA ASP A 182 12.81 7.01 -7.98
C ASP A 182 13.76 6.72 -9.14
N VAL A 183 14.34 7.75 -9.74
CA VAL A 183 15.40 7.58 -10.76
C VAL A 183 16.63 6.92 -10.15
N ILE A 184 17.08 7.33 -8.96
CA ILE A 184 18.19 6.69 -8.27
C ILE A 184 17.88 5.22 -7.97
N ASN A 185 16.68 4.91 -7.48
CA ASN A 185 16.22 3.56 -7.24
C ASN A 185 16.34 2.70 -8.52
N SER A 186 15.86 3.23 -9.65
CA SER A 186 15.95 2.54 -10.95
C SER A 186 17.39 2.32 -11.44
N ILE A 187 18.31 3.24 -11.12
CA ILE A 187 19.74 3.08 -11.41
C ILE A 187 20.37 2.00 -10.53
N LEU A 188 19.99 1.96 -9.26
CA LEU A 188 20.50 0.96 -8.32
C LEU A 188 19.97 -0.44 -8.64
N TYR A 189 18.67 -0.56 -8.88
CA TYR A 189 18.02 -1.85 -9.15
C TYR A 189 16.79 -1.66 -10.05
N ASN A 190 16.71 -2.43 -11.12
CA ASN A 190 15.54 -2.47 -12.01
C ASN A 190 15.20 -3.88 -12.51
N GLY A 191 15.82 -4.90 -11.92
CA GLY A 191 15.62 -6.31 -12.27
C GLY A 191 16.35 -6.77 -13.53
N HIS A 192 17.11 -5.89 -14.20
CA HIS A 192 17.79 -6.21 -15.47
C HIS A 192 19.24 -5.73 -15.54
N ALA A 193 19.47 -4.43 -15.35
CA ALA A 193 20.75 -3.77 -15.62
C ALA A 193 21.07 -2.67 -14.58
N GLY A 194 20.41 -2.65 -13.43
CA GLY A 194 20.78 -1.80 -12.33
C GLY A 194 22.14 -2.17 -11.73
N MET A 195 22.70 -1.28 -10.95
CA MET A 195 24.02 -1.51 -10.33
C MET A 195 24.03 -2.78 -9.46
N PHE A 196 22.97 -3.06 -8.73
CA PHE A 196 22.83 -4.28 -7.93
C PHE A 196 22.66 -5.50 -8.84
N ASP A 197 21.86 -5.37 -9.91
CA ASP A 197 21.68 -6.45 -10.88
C ASP A 197 23.01 -6.89 -11.46
N LEU A 198 23.82 -5.93 -11.98
CA LEU A 198 25.06 -6.22 -12.68
C LEU A 198 26.21 -6.59 -11.73
N ASN A 199 26.32 -5.93 -10.57
CA ASN A 199 27.48 -6.06 -9.72
C ASN A 199 27.34 -7.07 -8.58
N LEU A 200 26.11 -7.33 -8.14
CA LEU A 200 25.82 -8.23 -7.02
C LEU A 200 25.10 -9.50 -7.49
N ASN A 201 23.93 -9.35 -8.11
CA ASN A 201 23.07 -10.49 -8.44
C ASN A 201 23.64 -11.35 -9.57
N GLN A 202 23.97 -10.77 -10.72
CA GLN A 202 24.51 -11.51 -11.87
C GLN A 202 25.88 -12.09 -11.58
N ASN A 203 26.68 -11.43 -10.76
CA ASN A 203 27.98 -11.92 -10.30
C ASN A 203 27.87 -12.88 -9.11
N MET A 204 26.65 -13.20 -8.68
CA MET A 204 26.39 -14.10 -7.53
C MET A 204 27.22 -13.74 -6.30
N LYS A 205 27.40 -12.46 -6.00
CA LYS A 205 28.14 -12.01 -4.81
C LYS A 205 27.30 -12.16 -3.54
N VAL A 206 25.99 -12.07 -3.67
CA VAL A 206 24.97 -12.28 -2.64
C VAL A 206 23.90 -13.21 -3.17
N GLN A 207 23.01 -13.71 -2.35
CA GLN A 207 21.85 -14.49 -2.78
C GLN A 207 20.91 -13.62 -3.61
N TYR A 208 20.62 -12.42 -3.12
CA TYR A 208 19.90 -11.37 -3.82
C TYR A 208 20.26 -10.01 -3.23
N ALA A 209 20.12 -8.97 -4.01
CA ALA A 209 20.10 -7.59 -3.57
C ALA A 209 19.07 -6.82 -4.41
N ALA A 210 18.24 -6.04 -3.76
CA ALA A 210 17.19 -5.26 -4.41
C ALA A 210 17.02 -3.91 -3.73
N THR A 211 16.43 -2.96 -4.44
CA THR A 211 15.95 -1.71 -3.86
C THR A 211 14.50 -1.49 -4.24
N GLY A 212 13.77 -0.77 -3.40
CA GLY A 212 12.41 -0.33 -3.64
C GLY A 212 12.24 1.12 -3.22
N PHE A 213 11.42 1.85 -3.93
CA PHE A 213 11.02 3.19 -3.53
C PHE A 213 9.51 3.27 -3.46
N GLU A 214 8.98 3.51 -2.27
CA GLU A 214 7.55 3.61 -2.04
C GLU A 214 7.14 5.08 -1.89
N ASN A 215 6.30 5.55 -2.81
CA ASN A 215 5.76 6.90 -2.81
C ASN A 215 4.44 6.96 -2.04
N LEU A 216 4.44 7.64 -0.89
CA LEU A 216 3.25 7.81 -0.05
C LEU A 216 2.89 9.30 0.11
N ASN A 217 1.66 9.58 0.52
CA ASN A 217 1.12 10.94 0.59
C ASN A 217 1.85 11.86 1.58
N ASP A 218 2.21 11.36 2.76
CA ASP A 218 2.83 12.16 3.81
C ASP A 218 4.35 12.04 3.81
N TYR A 219 4.87 10.83 3.57
CA TYR A 219 6.30 10.50 3.49
C TYR A 219 6.50 9.35 2.53
N SER A 220 7.64 9.32 1.86
CA SER A 220 8.07 8.18 1.02
C SER A 220 9.22 7.44 1.68
N GLU A 221 9.52 6.24 1.18
CA GLU A 221 10.56 5.38 1.70
C GLU A 221 11.45 4.84 0.59
N LEU A 222 12.76 4.91 0.81
CA LEU A 222 13.73 4.14 0.03
C LEU A 222 14.15 2.92 0.86
N LEU A 223 13.99 1.75 0.28
CA LEU A 223 14.30 0.46 0.89
C LEU A 223 15.41 -0.23 0.13
N LEU A 224 16.36 -0.84 0.84
CA LEU A 224 17.35 -1.74 0.31
C LEU A 224 17.23 -3.07 1.02
N GLN A 225 17.30 -4.16 0.27
CA GLN A 225 17.24 -5.52 0.82
C GLN A 225 18.36 -6.37 0.23
N GLY A 226 18.90 -7.27 1.04
CA GLY A 226 19.89 -8.24 0.59
C GLY A 226 19.90 -9.49 1.46
N GLY A 227 20.19 -10.61 0.83
CA GLY A 227 20.32 -11.91 1.49
C GLY A 227 21.69 -12.55 1.22
N PRO A 228 22.32 -13.15 2.25
CA PRO A 228 23.58 -13.83 2.12
C PRO A 228 23.42 -15.14 1.33
N LYS A 229 24.48 -15.55 0.62
CA LYS A 229 24.58 -16.88 0.05
C LYS A 229 24.84 -17.91 1.14
N GLU A 230 24.65 -19.18 0.81
CA GLU A 230 25.04 -20.27 1.67
C GLU A 230 26.53 -20.15 2.09
N GLY A 231 26.77 -20.12 3.39
CA GLY A 231 28.09 -19.96 3.98
C GLY A 231 28.64 -18.53 4.05
N GLN A 232 27.90 -17.55 3.54
CA GLN A 232 28.23 -16.12 3.70
C GLN A 232 27.61 -15.60 5.00
N LYS A 233 28.28 -14.68 5.67
CA LYS A 233 27.75 -14.01 6.86
C LYS A 233 26.84 -12.84 6.42
N LEU A 234 25.84 -12.52 7.25
CA LEU A 234 24.94 -11.40 7.00
C LEU A 234 25.68 -10.05 6.92
N GLU A 235 26.74 -9.89 7.72
CA GLU A 235 27.57 -8.67 7.73
C GLU A 235 28.38 -8.45 6.43
N ASP A 236 28.46 -9.47 5.57
CA ASP A 236 29.15 -9.39 4.29
C ASP A 236 28.23 -9.00 3.13
N VAL A 237 26.93 -8.81 3.39
CA VAL A 237 25.90 -8.39 2.42
C VAL A 237 25.80 -6.87 2.35
#